data_7e70b5bcff9d3c11bf8e5f25cff7c158
#
_entry.id   7e70b5bcff9d3c11bf8e5f25cff7c158
#
_cell.length_a   1.000
_cell.length_b   1.000
_cell.length_c   1.000
_cell.angle_alpha   90.00
_cell.angle_beta   90.00
_cell.angle_gamma   90.00
#
_symmetry.space_group_name_H-M   'P 1'
#
loop_
_entity.id
_entity.type
_entity.pdbx_description
1 polymer ?
#
loop_
_entity_poly.entity_id
_entity_poly.type
_entity_poly.pdbx_seq_one_letter_code
_entity_poly.pdbx_strand_id
1 'polypeptide(L)'
;MGRIGIYGILSVVLFGLIGCAPGKSDKEESVRLYKEAIVLLGSDSVTIDDCLAAQRLLEQALDADSENIDVYFGKVLNELNLWRPDSAYRTASAAIEKIGETGKNRMKAYFYTV
;
A
#
# COMPACT_ATOMS: atom_id res chain seq x y z
N MET A 1 7.29 37.45 9.30
CA MET A 1 7.84 36.24 8.75
C MET A 1 7.14 34.99 9.26
N GLY A 2 6.83 34.96 10.55
CA GLY A 2 6.07 33.84 11.10
C GLY A 2 4.71 33.65 10.44
N ARG A 3 4.21 34.71 9.85
CA ARG A 3 2.94 34.64 9.18
C ARG A 3 2.93 33.72 7.96
N ILE A 4 4.01 33.77 7.21
CA ILE A 4 4.13 32.93 6.02
C ILE A 4 4.12 31.47 6.41
N GLY A 5 4.82 31.11 7.47
CA GLY A 5 4.81 29.76 7.97
C GLY A 5 3.44 29.32 8.43
N ILE A 6 2.70 30.24 9.07
CA ILE A 6 1.34 29.94 9.51
C ILE A 6 0.43 29.66 8.31
N TYR A 7 0.55 30.47 7.28
CA TYR A 7 -0.24 30.24 6.08
C TYR A 7 0.09 28.93 5.42
N GLY A 8 1.36 28.58 5.39
CA GLY A 8 1.76 27.29 4.86
C GLY A 8 1.18 26.15 5.65
N ILE A 9 1.20 26.26 6.97
CA ILE A 9 0.64 25.24 7.82
C ILE A 9 -0.86 25.12 7.62
N LEU A 10 -1.55 26.24 7.53
CA LEU A 10 -2.98 26.25 7.29
C LEU A 10 -3.31 25.56 5.96
N SER A 11 -2.52 25.87 4.95
CA SER A 11 -2.73 25.27 3.64
C SER A 11 -2.60 23.75 3.70
N VAL A 12 -1.59 23.27 4.41
CA VAL A 12 -1.37 21.85 4.56
C VAL A 12 -2.51 21.20 5.34
N VAL A 13 -2.95 21.86 6.40
CA VAL A 13 -4.05 21.32 7.21
C VAL A 13 -5.34 21.23 6.39
N LEU A 14 -5.65 22.25 5.63
CA LEU A 14 -6.83 22.22 4.77
C LEU A 14 -6.76 21.09 3.76
N PHE A 15 -5.61 20.95 3.16
CA PHE A 15 -5.40 19.89 2.20
C PHE A 15 -5.57 18.52 2.84
N GLY A 16 -5.00 18.36 4.03
CA GLY A 16 -5.15 17.13 4.77
C GLY A 16 -6.60 16.80 5.10
N LEU A 17 -7.36 17.80 5.50
CA LEU A 17 -8.78 17.59 5.81
C LEU A 17 -9.56 17.13 4.58
N ILE A 18 -9.27 17.72 3.44
CA ILE A 18 -9.92 17.31 2.19
C ILE A 18 -9.51 15.91 1.81
N GLY A 19 -8.21 15.61 1.92
CA GLY A 19 -7.69 14.31 1.58
C GLY A 19 -8.16 13.21 2.49
N CYS A 20 -8.55 13.56 3.70
CA CYS A 20 -8.98 12.59 4.70
C CYS A 20 -10.49 12.56 4.84
N ALA A 21 -11.21 12.68 3.76
CA ALA A 21 -12.67 12.59 3.79
C ALA A 21 -13.09 11.33 4.52
N PRO A 22 -13.89 11.46 5.60
CA PRO A 22 -14.17 10.31 6.46
C PRO A 22 -14.90 9.19 5.74
N GLY A 23 -14.48 7.97 6.00
CA GLY A 23 -15.16 6.80 5.52
C GLY A 23 -15.06 6.54 4.04
N LYS A 24 -14.28 7.32 3.32
CA LYS A 24 -14.17 7.14 1.88
C LYS A 24 -12.81 6.56 1.52
N SER A 25 -12.80 5.32 1.05
CA SER A 25 -11.59 4.75 0.49
C SER A 25 -11.42 5.27 -0.93
N ASP A 26 -10.17 5.44 -1.34
CA ASP A 26 -9.84 5.86 -2.69
C ASP A 26 -9.30 4.68 -3.47
N LYS A 27 -10.21 3.91 -4.02
CA LYS A 27 -9.86 2.69 -4.74
C LYS A 27 -9.05 2.97 -5.99
N GLU A 28 -9.38 4.04 -6.69
CA GLU A 28 -8.66 4.40 -7.90
C GLU A 28 -7.22 4.77 -7.59
N GLU A 29 -7.02 5.56 -6.55
CA GLU A 29 -5.69 5.95 -6.14
C GLU A 29 -4.87 4.74 -5.69
N SER A 30 -5.49 3.83 -4.95
CA SER A 30 -4.84 2.61 -4.52
C SER A 30 -4.35 1.79 -5.71
N VAL A 31 -5.19 1.63 -6.72
CA VAL A 31 -4.84 0.88 -7.92
C VAL A 31 -3.71 1.59 -8.67
N ARG A 32 -3.78 2.90 -8.77
CA ARG A 32 -2.75 3.67 -9.45
C ARG A 32 -1.39 3.50 -8.78
N LEU A 33 -1.35 3.63 -7.46
CA LEU A 33 -0.12 3.47 -6.69
C LEU A 33 0.43 2.05 -6.80
N TYR A 34 -0.46 1.07 -6.76
CA TYR A 34 -0.07 -0.32 -6.94
C TYR A 34 0.59 -0.54 -8.31
N LYS A 35 -0.01 -0.01 -9.35
CA LYS A 35 0.55 -0.15 -10.69
C LYS A 35 1.92 0.50 -10.81
N GLU A 36 2.10 1.66 -10.20
CA GLU A 36 3.42 2.30 -10.19
C GLU A 36 4.46 1.43 -9.50
N ALA A 37 4.08 0.82 -8.38
CA ALA A 37 4.98 -0.07 -7.67
C ALA A 37 5.36 -1.28 -8.53
N ILE A 38 4.38 -1.86 -9.20
CA ILE A 38 4.62 -3.03 -10.05
C ILE A 38 5.54 -2.69 -11.23
N VAL A 39 5.41 -1.50 -11.79
CA VAL A 39 6.31 -1.06 -12.85
C VAL A 39 7.75 -1.03 -12.36
N LEU A 40 7.98 -0.51 -11.16
CA LEU A 40 9.33 -0.50 -10.58
C LEU A 40 9.87 -1.91 -10.39
N LEU A 41 9.03 -2.84 -9.94
CA LEU A 41 9.46 -4.20 -9.65
C LEU A 41 9.53 -5.08 -10.88
N GLY A 42 8.95 -4.66 -11.99
CA GLY A 42 8.95 -5.44 -13.23
C GLY A 42 10.13 -5.18 -14.14
N SER A 43 11.05 -4.34 -13.74
CA SER A 43 12.23 -4.03 -14.53
C SER A 43 13.20 -5.22 -14.52
N ASP A 44 13.96 -5.37 -15.59
CA ASP A 44 14.98 -6.44 -15.68
C ASP A 44 16.13 -6.23 -14.70
N SER A 45 16.35 -5.00 -14.27
CA SER A 45 17.43 -4.70 -13.34
C SER A 45 16.89 -3.93 -12.15
N VAL A 46 16.08 -4.62 -11.34
CA VAL A 46 15.51 -4.05 -10.13
C VAL A 46 16.60 -3.87 -9.08
N THR A 47 16.69 -2.66 -8.54
CA THR A 47 17.66 -2.34 -7.51
C THR A 47 16.99 -2.31 -6.13
N ILE A 48 17.81 -2.25 -5.09
CA ILE A 48 17.29 -2.07 -3.73
C ILE A 48 16.50 -0.77 -3.63
N ASP A 49 16.99 0.28 -4.27
CA ASP A 49 16.28 1.56 -4.26
C ASP A 49 14.91 1.44 -4.92
N ASP A 50 14.80 0.66 -5.99
CA ASP A 50 13.50 0.40 -6.62
C ASP A 50 12.57 -0.33 -5.67
N CYS A 51 13.09 -1.30 -4.94
CA CYS A 51 12.29 -2.04 -3.96
C CYS A 51 11.83 -1.14 -2.82
N LEU A 52 12.70 -0.24 -2.36
CA LEU A 52 12.32 0.70 -1.31
C LEU A 52 11.27 1.69 -1.79
N ALA A 53 11.40 2.17 -3.01
CA ALA A 53 10.41 3.05 -3.60
C ALA A 53 9.08 2.34 -3.78
N ALA A 54 9.12 1.10 -4.27
CA ALA A 54 7.91 0.30 -4.42
C ALA A 54 7.24 0.05 -3.08
N GLN A 55 8.03 -0.19 -2.03
CA GLN A 55 7.47 -0.40 -0.69
C GLN A 55 6.66 0.80 -0.24
N ARG A 56 7.19 2.00 -0.45
CA ARG A 56 6.47 3.23 -0.10
C ARG A 56 5.17 3.38 -0.88
N LEU A 57 5.22 3.07 -2.18
CA LEU A 57 4.02 3.14 -3.00
C LEU A 57 2.97 2.13 -2.55
N LEU A 58 3.40 0.93 -2.19
CA LEU A 58 2.47 -0.10 -1.71
C LEU A 58 1.85 0.29 -0.38
N GLU A 59 2.63 0.90 0.52
CA GLU A 59 2.10 1.38 1.79
C GLU A 59 1.09 2.50 1.57
N GLN A 60 1.38 3.42 0.65
CA GLN A 60 0.44 4.47 0.29
C GLN A 60 -0.83 3.90 -0.34
N ALA A 61 -0.67 2.85 -1.14
CA ALA A 61 -1.82 2.19 -1.74
C ALA A 61 -2.75 1.58 -0.69
N LEU A 62 -2.18 1.00 0.37
CA LEU A 62 -2.98 0.48 1.47
C LEU A 62 -3.63 1.58 2.29
N ASP A 63 -2.96 2.73 2.43
CA ASP A 63 -3.55 3.89 3.08
C ASP A 63 -4.77 4.39 2.29
N ALA A 64 -4.70 4.34 0.97
CA ALA A 64 -5.80 4.76 0.12
C ALA A 64 -6.96 3.76 0.17
N ASP A 65 -6.65 2.46 0.18
CA ASP A 65 -7.68 1.42 0.24
C ASP A 65 -7.09 0.19 0.93
N SER A 66 -7.39 0.05 2.20
CA SER A 66 -6.86 -1.04 3.02
C SER A 66 -7.45 -2.41 2.66
N GLU A 67 -8.41 -2.47 1.75
CA GLU A 67 -9.01 -3.72 1.33
C GLU A 67 -8.56 -4.16 -0.06
N ASN A 68 -7.59 -3.48 -0.63
CA ASN A 68 -7.03 -3.86 -1.92
C ASN A 68 -6.08 -5.04 -1.72
N ILE A 69 -6.57 -6.23 -1.94
CA ILE A 69 -5.83 -7.47 -1.68
C ILE A 69 -4.58 -7.58 -2.54
N ASP A 70 -4.65 -7.10 -3.78
CA ASP A 70 -3.49 -7.14 -4.67
C ASP A 70 -2.28 -6.41 -4.07
N VAL A 71 -2.52 -5.34 -3.34
CA VAL A 71 -1.45 -4.58 -2.71
C VAL A 71 -0.75 -5.42 -1.65
N TYR A 72 -1.50 -6.18 -0.87
CA TYR A 72 -0.88 -7.07 0.13
C TYR A 72 0.03 -8.08 -0.55
N PHE A 73 -0.40 -8.66 -1.66
CA PHE A 73 0.43 -9.57 -2.43
C PHE A 73 1.73 -8.92 -2.87
N GLY A 74 1.62 -7.77 -3.49
CA GLY A 74 2.80 -7.03 -3.94
C GLY A 74 3.73 -6.69 -2.79
N LYS A 75 3.15 -6.32 -1.66
CA LYS A 75 3.93 -5.96 -0.49
C LYS A 75 4.69 -7.16 0.08
N VAL A 76 4.05 -8.31 0.15
CA VAL A 76 4.73 -9.54 0.61
C VAL A 76 5.93 -9.85 -0.28
N LEU A 77 5.72 -9.87 -1.59
CA LEU A 77 6.79 -10.18 -2.52
C LEU A 77 7.93 -9.17 -2.41
N ASN A 78 7.60 -7.90 -2.28
CA ASN A 78 8.62 -6.87 -2.17
C ASN A 78 9.39 -6.97 -0.86
N GLU A 79 8.71 -7.28 0.24
CA GLU A 79 9.37 -7.46 1.52
C GLU A 79 10.32 -8.65 1.50
N LEU A 80 9.97 -9.70 0.76
CA LEU A 80 10.88 -10.81 0.56
C LEU A 80 12.09 -10.38 -0.29
N ASN A 81 11.86 -9.57 -1.31
CA ASN A 81 12.97 -9.00 -2.09
C ASN A 81 13.90 -8.17 -1.24
N LEU A 82 13.38 -7.54 -0.21
CA LEU A 82 14.17 -6.72 0.71
C LEU A 82 14.76 -7.53 1.86
N TRP A 83 14.63 -8.85 1.82
CA TRP A 83 15.10 -9.74 2.88
C TRP A 83 14.47 -9.41 4.23
N ARG A 84 13.16 -9.16 4.24
CA ARG A 84 12.39 -8.86 5.44
C ARG A 84 11.31 -9.92 5.64
N PRO A 85 11.69 -11.15 6.00
CA PRO A 85 10.70 -12.23 6.11
C PRO A 85 9.67 -11.99 7.22
N ASP A 86 10.07 -11.35 8.31
CA ASP A 86 9.14 -11.05 9.40
C ASP A 86 8.05 -10.08 8.95
N SER A 87 8.44 -9.05 8.19
CA SER A 87 7.47 -8.11 7.63
C SER A 87 6.56 -8.80 6.63
N ALA A 88 7.12 -9.66 5.78
CA ALA A 88 6.35 -10.40 4.80
C ALA A 88 5.31 -11.29 5.47
N TYR A 89 5.71 -11.93 6.57
CA TYR A 89 4.80 -12.78 7.33
C TYR A 89 3.64 -11.96 7.91
N ARG A 90 3.95 -10.81 8.49
CA ARG A 90 2.91 -9.94 9.05
C ARG A 90 1.97 -9.43 7.97
N THR A 91 2.50 -9.07 6.82
CA THR A 91 1.68 -8.59 5.70
C THR A 91 0.77 -9.69 5.19
N ALA A 92 1.30 -10.91 5.05
CA ALA A 92 0.49 -12.05 4.62
C ALA A 92 -0.61 -12.35 5.63
N SER A 93 -0.31 -12.28 6.92
CA SER A 93 -1.30 -12.51 7.97
C SER A 93 -2.41 -11.47 7.92
N ALA A 94 -2.04 -10.21 7.68
CA ALA A 94 -3.03 -9.13 7.55
C ALA A 94 -3.92 -9.37 6.34
N ALA A 95 -3.36 -9.85 5.23
CA ALA A 95 -4.13 -10.16 4.04
C ALA A 95 -5.15 -11.26 4.31
N ILE A 96 -4.73 -12.30 5.00
CA ILE A 96 -5.62 -13.41 5.32
C ILE A 96 -6.78 -12.93 6.20
N GLU A 97 -6.51 -12.06 7.16
CA GLU A 97 -7.57 -11.48 7.98
C GLU A 97 -8.58 -10.71 7.14
N LYS A 98 -8.08 -9.87 6.22
CA LYS A 98 -8.96 -9.09 5.35
C LYS A 98 -9.83 -10.00 4.49
N ILE A 99 -9.24 -11.02 3.92
CA ILE A 99 -9.96 -11.99 3.10
C ILE A 99 -10.99 -12.73 3.92
N GLY A 100 -10.65 -13.06 5.17
CA GLY A 100 -11.57 -13.73 6.07
C GLY A 100 -12.84 -12.95 6.31
N GLU A 101 -12.78 -11.63 6.22
CA GLU A 101 -13.95 -10.79 6.46
C GLU A 101 -14.81 -10.60 5.21
N THR A 102 -14.21 -10.54 4.03
CA THR A 102 -14.91 -10.07 2.84
C THR A 102 -15.08 -11.10 1.74
N GLY A 103 -14.12 -11.97 1.53
CA GLY A 103 -14.21 -12.87 0.40
C GLY A 103 -13.72 -14.24 0.77
N LYS A 104 -14.19 -14.68 1.91
CA LYS A 104 -13.61 -15.75 2.64
C LYS A 104 -13.23 -17.01 1.89
N ASN A 105 -14.14 -17.61 1.21
CA ASN A 105 -13.88 -18.98 0.73
C ASN A 105 -12.96 -19.01 -0.49
N ARG A 106 -13.26 -18.18 -1.47
CA ARG A 106 -12.51 -18.18 -2.72
C ARG A 106 -11.08 -17.69 -2.54
N MET A 107 -10.91 -16.58 -1.85
CA MET A 107 -9.59 -15.99 -1.71
C MET A 107 -8.73 -16.76 -0.72
N LYS A 108 -9.32 -17.31 0.31
CA LYS A 108 -8.59 -18.19 1.21
C LYS A 108 -8.04 -19.39 0.46
N ALA A 109 -8.87 -20.01 -0.37
CA ALA A 109 -8.41 -21.13 -1.17
C ALA A 109 -7.26 -20.75 -2.06
N TYR A 110 -7.29 -19.56 -2.63
CA TYR A 110 -6.21 -19.05 -3.46
C TYR A 110 -4.90 -18.97 -2.68
N PHE A 111 -4.93 -18.38 -1.49
CA PHE A 111 -3.71 -18.21 -0.69
C PHE A 111 -3.19 -19.54 -0.16
N TYR A 112 -4.07 -20.46 0.21
CA TYR A 112 -3.64 -21.71 0.82
C TYR A 112 -3.23 -22.77 -0.19
N THR A 113 -3.63 -22.63 -1.43
CA THR A 113 -3.21 -23.58 -2.47
C THR A 113 -1.88 -23.18 -3.11
N VAL A 114 -1.45 -21.96 -2.90
CA VAL A 114 -0.16 -21.51 -3.38
C VAL A 114 0.92 -21.85 -2.38
#